data_2dc01deefeb6fdc807410b93283c9460
#
_entry.id   2dc01deefeb6fdc807410b93283c9460
#
_cell.length_a   1.000
_cell.length_b   1.000
_cell.length_c   1.000
_cell.angle_alpha   90.00
_cell.angle_beta   90.00
_cell.angle_gamma   90.00
#
_symmetry.space_group_name_H-M   'P 1'
#
loop_
_entity.id
_entity.type
_entity.pdbx_description
1 polymer ?
#
loop_
_entity_poly.entity_id
_entity_poly.type
_entity_poly.pdbx_seq_one_letter_code
_entity_poly.pdbx_strand_id
1 'polypeptide(L)'
;MDDKKAILIEKIKSVIIEMVHYDDDKPKVNFSDYLTEKLSYDYTYLANLFSEVTGVTIEYFIIAHKIERVKELLIYDELNLTEISYKLNYSSVAHLSTQFKKVTGLTPSFYKQLKKKRRESSRMVWIV
;
A
#
# COMPACT_ATOMS: atom_id res chain seq x y z
N MET A 1 17.81 -19.19 -10.67
CA MET A 1 17.60 -18.72 -9.28
C MET A 1 17.18 -19.89 -8.41
N ASP A 2 17.63 -19.90 -7.17
CA ASP A 2 17.26 -20.95 -6.21
C ASP A 2 15.74 -20.89 -5.95
N ASP A 3 15.05 -22.03 -6.04
CA ASP A 3 13.60 -22.12 -5.81
C ASP A 3 13.21 -21.67 -4.39
N LYS A 4 14.06 -21.94 -3.40
CA LYS A 4 13.83 -21.53 -2.01
C LYS A 4 13.80 -20.01 -1.89
N LYS A 5 14.70 -19.32 -2.59
CA LYS A 5 14.73 -17.84 -2.60
C LYS A 5 13.51 -17.27 -3.31
N ALA A 6 13.14 -17.87 -4.43
CA ALA A 6 11.94 -17.44 -5.17
C ALA A 6 10.67 -17.59 -4.32
N ILE A 7 10.55 -18.73 -3.61
CA ILE A 7 9.41 -18.98 -2.71
C ILE A 7 9.40 -17.96 -1.58
N LEU A 8 10.55 -17.65 -0.99
CA LEU A 8 10.64 -16.68 0.10
C LEU A 8 10.26 -15.28 -0.37
N ILE A 9 10.67 -14.87 -1.56
CA ILE A 9 10.26 -13.59 -2.15
C ILE A 9 8.74 -13.52 -2.27
N GLU A 10 8.09 -14.56 -2.77
CA GLU A 10 6.63 -14.59 -2.88
C GLU A 10 5.95 -14.55 -1.51
N LYS A 11 6.54 -15.18 -0.50
CA LYS A 11 6.02 -15.09 0.88
C LYS A 11 6.13 -13.68 1.43
N ILE A 12 7.25 -12.99 1.17
CA ILE A 12 7.42 -11.59 1.60
C ILE A 12 6.32 -10.73 0.97
N LYS A 13 6.12 -10.85 -0.33
CA LYS A 13 5.07 -10.10 -1.04
C LYS A 13 3.68 -10.41 -0.47
N SER A 14 3.37 -11.67 -0.24
CA SER A 14 2.06 -12.08 0.28
C SER A 14 1.80 -11.52 1.68
N VAL A 15 2.80 -11.53 2.54
CA VAL A 15 2.67 -10.98 3.90
C VAL A 15 2.43 -9.48 3.85
N ILE A 16 3.14 -8.76 2.99
CA ILE A 16 2.97 -7.31 2.82
C ILE A 16 1.56 -6.99 2.28
N ILE A 17 1.13 -7.69 1.25
CA ILE A 17 -0.19 -7.49 0.66
C ILE A 17 -1.29 -7.76 1.69
N GLU A 18 -1.17 -8.84 2.43
CA GLU A 18 -2.11 -9.17 3.50
C GLU A 18 -2.16 -8.08 4.57
N MET A 19 -0.99 -7.60 5.00
CA MET A 19 -0.88 -6.56 6.02
C MET A 19 -1.54 -5.25 5.56
N VAL A 20 -1.33 -4.87 4.30
CA VAL A 20 -1.80 -3.58 3.79
C VAL A 20 -3.28 -3.63 3.38
N HIS A 21 -3.71 -4.71 2.73
CA HIS A 21 -5.03 -4.76 2.09
C HIS A 21 -6.12 -5.47 2.91
N TYR A 22 -5.74 -6.41 3.78
CA TYR A 22 -6.73 -7.31 4.40
C TYR A 22 -6.75 -7.28 5.92
N ASP A 23 -5.83 -6.58 6.54
CA ASP A 23 -5.62 -6.70 7.97
C ASP A 23 -6.09 -5.47 8.74
N ASP A 24 -7.41 -5.34 8.87
CA ASP A 24 -8.03 -4.16 9.45
C ASP A 24 -7.96 -4.12 10.98
N ASP A 25 -7.81 -5.27 11.64
CA ASP A 25 -7.96 -5.39 13.10
C ASP A 25 -6.67 -5.65 13.86
N LYS A 26 -5.51 -5.59 13.22
CA LYS A 26 -4.26 -5.90 13.90
C LYS A 26 -3.69 -4.72 14.68
N PRO A 27 -3.00 -5.01 15.81
CA PRO A 27 -2.26 -3.97 16.51
C PRO A 27 -1.26 -3.34 15.56
N LYS A 28 -1.04 -2.04 15.74
CA LYS A 28 -0.07 -1.30 14.93
C LYS A 28 1.33 -1.74 15.31
N VAL A 29 1.88 -2.66 14.54
CA VAL A 29 3.26 -3.09 14.69
C VAL A 29 4.09 -2.58 13.52
N ASN A 30 5.36 -2.39 13.78
CA ASN A 30 6.33 -2.06 12.77
C ASN A 30 6.36 -3.18 11.72
N PHE A 31 6.37 -2.86 10.44
CA PHE A 31 6.34 -3.89 9.38
C PHE A 31 7.59 -4.79 9.40
N SER A 32 8.75 -4.26 9.83
CA SER A 32 9.96 -5.09 9.92
C SER A 32 9.80 -6.17 10.98
N ASP A 33 9.22 -5.85 12.11
CA ASP A 33 8.92 -6.82 13.17
C ASP A 33 7.86 -7.83 12.72
N TYR A 34 6.85 -7.34 12.01
CA TYR A 34 5.79 -8.18 11.48
C TYR A 34 6.34 -9.23 10.51
N LEU A 35 7.19 -8.81 9.57
CA LEU A 35 7.83 -9.71 8.62
C LEU A 35 8.71 -10.74 9.30
N THR A 36 9.54 -10.29 10.25
CA THR A 36 10.42 -11.17 11.01
C THR A 36 9.64 -12.23 11.76
N GLU A 37 8.56 -11.83 12.42
CA GLU A 37 7.70 -12.74 13.17
C GLU A 37 7.02 -13.76 12.26
N LYS A 38 6.46 -13.29 11.15
CA LYS A 38 5.70 -14.16 10.23
C LYS A 38 6.60 -15.13 9.47
N LEU A 39 7.79 -14.72 9.08
CA LEU A 39 8.65 -15.50 8.20
C LEU A 39 9.81 -16.17 8.90
N SER A 40 10.05 -15.82 10.17
CA SER A 40 11.12 -16.40 10.99
C SER A 40 12.52 -16.21 10.39
N TYR A 41 12.73 -15.07 9.77
CA TYR A 41 14.03 -14.63 9.26
C TYR A 41 14.33 -13.24 9.77
N ASP A 42 15.63 -12.94 9.91
CA ASP A 42 16.07 -11.58 10.23
C ASP A 42 15.67 -10.60 9.13
N TYR A 43 15.21 -9.41 9.52
CA TYR A 43 14.74 -8.41 8.56
C TYR A 43 15.82 -8.00 7.57
N THR A 44 17.05 -7.83 8.03
CA THR A 44 18.17 -7.44 7.16
C THR A 44 18.37 -8.46 6.05
N TYR A 45 18.28 -9.73 6.38
CA TYR A 45 18.38 -10.81 5.38
C TYR A 45 17.23 -10.71 4.36
N LEU A 46 16.00 -10.56 4.86
CA LEU A 46 14.82 -10.44 3.98
C LEU A 46 14.93 -9.22 3.06
N ALA A 47 15.34 -8.09 3.61
CA ALA A 47 15.47 -6.84 2.85
C ALA A 47 16.52 -6.94 1.76
N ASN A 48 17.67 -7.49 2.08
CA ASN A 48 18.75 -7.67 1.11
C ASN A 48 18.36 -8.64 0.00
N LEU A 49 17.76 -9.76 0.35
CA LEU A 49 17.30 -10.74 -0.62
C LEU A 49 16.24 -10.14 -1.55
N PHE A 50 15.27 -9.42 -0.98
CA PHE A 50 14.19 -8.82 -1.75
C PHE A 50 14.72 -7.81 -2.76
N SER A 51 15.62 -6.91 -2.33
CA SER A 51 16.22 -5.91 -3.21
C SER A 51 17.06 -6.54 -4.31
N GLU A 52 17.82 -7.56 -3.97
CA GLU A 52 18.67 -8.27 -4.93
C GLU A 52 17.85 -8.95 -6.03
N VAL A 53 16.75 -9.60 -5.65
CA VAL A 53 15.95 -10.38 -6.59
C VAL A 53 14.97 -9.50 -7.36
N THR A 54 14.29 -8.56 -6.70
CA THR A 54 13.23 -7.76 -7.32
C THR A 54 13.71 -6.44 -7.91
N GLY A 55 14.86 -5.93 -7.45
CA GLY A 55 15.35 -4.63 -7.87
C GLY A 55 14.73 -3.44 -7.13
N VAL A 56 13.82 -3.69 -6.19
CA VAL A 56 13.20 -2.64 -5.37
C VAL A 56 13.30 -3.01 -3.90
N THR A 57 13.21 -2.02 -3.02
CA THR A 57 13.28 -2.28 -1.58
C THR A 57 11.92 -2.77 -1.06
N ILE A 58 11.95 -3.44 0.09
CA ILE A 58 10.71 -3.81 0.79
C ILE A 58 9.91 -2.56 1.12
N GLU A 59 10.57 -1.50 1.58
CA GLU A 59 9.93 -0.23 1.93
C GLU A 59 9.18 0.35 0.72
N TYR A 60 9.81 0.35 -0.44
CA TYR A 60 9.16 0.83 -1.67
C TYR A 60 7.92 -0.01 -2.00
N PHE A 61 8.03 -1.32 -1.87
CA PHE A 61 6.92 -2.23 -2.14
C PHE A 61 5.74 -1.96 -1.20
N ILE A 62 6.03 -1.74 0.09
CA ILE A 62 5.00 -1.39 1.07
C ILE A 62 4.34 -0.06 0.73
N ILE A 63 5.12 0.96 0.41
CA ILE A 63 4.59 2.29 0.05
C ILE A 63 3.69 2.17 -1.17
N ALA A 64 4.13 1.45 -2.21
CA ALA A 64 3.34 1.27 -3.42
C ALA A 64 1.98 0.63 -3.12
N HIS A 65 1.95 -0.40 -2.28
CA HIS A 65 0.70 -1.06 -1.90
C HIS A 65 -0.16 -0.20 -0.99
N LYS A 66 0.43 0.56 -0.07
CA LYS A 66 -0.32 1.52 0.74
C LYS A 66 -1.02 2.55 -0.13
N ILE A 67 -0.32 3.10 -1.12
CA ILE A 67 -0.90 4.09 -2.03
C ILE A 67 -2.05 3.48 -2.84
N GLU A 68 -1.91 2.25 -3.32
CA GLU A 68 -3.01 1.56 -4.00
C GLU A 68 -4.22 1.39 -3.07
N ARG A 69 -3.99 1.06 -1.81
CA ARG A 69 -5.07 0.94 -0.83
C ARG A 69 -5.73 2.30 -0.55
N VAL A 70 -4.93 3.37 -0.45
CA VAL A 70 -5.47 4.73 -0.30
C VAL A 70 -6.40 5.07 -1.47
N LYS A 71 -5.98 4.76 -2.69
CA LYS A 71 -6.80 5.00 -3.89
C LYS A 71 -8.15 4.28 -3.79
N GLU A 72 -8.15 3.01 -3.40
CA GLU A 72 -9.37 2.24 -3.20
C GLU A 72 -10.30 2.87 -2.17
N LEU A 73 -9.74 3.22 -1.01
CA LEU A 73 -10.53 3.82 0.07
C LEU A 73 -11.08 5.19 -0.29
N LEU A 74 -10.35 5.97 -1.09
CA LEU A 74 -10.83 7.27 -1.56
C LEU A 74 -12.03 7.14 -2.49
N ILE A 75 -12.08 6.08 -3.29
CA ILE A 75 -13.10 5.91 -4.34
C ILE A 75 -14.31 5.13 -3.82
N TYR A 76 -14.08 4.03 -3.11
CA TYR A 76 -15.12 3.05 -2.80
C TYR A 76 -15.58 3.06 -1.36
N ASP A 77 -14.94 3.84 -0.51
CA ASP A 77 -15.29 3.87 0.90
C ASP A 77 -15.69 5.28 1.32
N GLU A 78 -16.37 5.36 2.44
CA GLU A 78 -16.85 6.63 3.00
C GLU A 78 -15.84 7.25 3.97
N LEU A 79 -14.65 6.68 4.09
CA LEU A 79 -13.64 7.17 5.00
C LEU A 79 -13.05 8.51 4.53
N ASN A 80 -12.85 9.43 5.48
CA ASN A 80 -12.15 10.67 5.20
C ASN A 80 -10.62 10.45 5.28
N LEU A 81 -9.85 11.48 4.91
CA LEU A 81 -8.38 11.37 4.88
C LEU A 81 -7.79 11.08 6.26
N THR A 82 -8.36 11.62 7.33
CA THR A 82 -7.90 11.35 8.68
C THR A 82 -8.07 9.87 9.03
N GLU A 83 -9.23 9.31 8.72
CA GLU A 83 -9.52 7.90 8.95
C GLU A 83 -8.62 6.99 8.11
N ILE A 84 -8.39 7.35 6.86
CA ILE A 84 -7.50 6.59 5.98
C ILE A 84 -6.07 6.60 6.50
N SER A 85 -5.58 7.77 6.92
CA SER A 85 -4.22 7.88 7.45
C SER A 85 -4.04 7.03 8.70
N TYR A 86 -5.04 7.02 9.57
CA TYR A 86 -5.02 6.19 10.77
C TYR A 86 -5.03 4.69 10.42
N LYS A 87 -5.93 4.30 9.52
CA LYS A 87 -6.09 2.91 9.09
C LYS A 87 -4.80 2.33 8.48
N LEU A 88 -4.10 3.13 7.69
CA LEU A 88 -2.90 2.68 6.99
C LEU A 88 -1.61 3.05 7.71
N ASN A 89 -1.74 3.45 8.96
CA ASN A 89 -0.60 3.64 9.86
C ASN A 89 0.35 4.77 9.43
N TYR A 90 -0.21 5.84 8.87
CA TYR A 90 0.54 7.07 8.65
C TYR A 90 0.60 7.89 9.93
N SER A 91 1.68 8.62 10.12
CA SER A 91 1.85 9.47 11.30
C SER A 91 0.89 10.66 11.32
N SER A 92 0.44 11.12 10.14
CA SER A 92 -0.46 12.27 10.00
C SER A 92 -1.09 12.28 8.62
N VAL A 93 -2.14 13.09 8.45
CA VAL A 93 -2.72 13.36 7.12
C VAL A 93 -1.68 14.00 6.20
N ALA A 94 -0.83 14.88 6.74
CA ALA A 94 0.24 15.52 5.96
C ALA A 94 1.23 14.49 5.42
N HIS A 95 1.60 13.50 6.23
CA HIS A 95 2.49 12.42 5.79
C HIS A 95 1.85 11.62 4.63
N LEU A 96 0.59 11.24 4.78
CA LEU A 96 -0.16 10.55 3.72
C LEU A 96 -0.20 11.38 2.45
N SER A 97 -0.58 12.65 2.55
CA SER A 97 -0.74 13.53 1.38
C SER A 97 0.58 13.74 0.65
N THR A 98 1.67 13.95 1.39
CA THR A 98 2.99 14.14 0.81
C THR A 98 3.45 12.89 0.07
N GLN A 99 3.29 11.73 0.69
CA GLN A 99 3.69 10.46 0.08
C GLN A 99 2.82 10.14 -1.14
N PHE A 100 1.51 10.35 -1.04
CA PHE A 100 0.58 10.12 -2.14
C PHE A 100 0.95 10.98 -3.35
N LYS A 101 1.20 12.27 -3.13
CA LYS A 101 1.60 13.18 -4.20
C LYS A 101 2.95 12.80 -4.81
N LYS A 102 3.89 12.37 -3.98
CA LYS A 102 5.20 11.93 -4.46
C LYS A 102 5.09 10.71 -5.38
N VAL A 103 4.21 9.77 -5.05
CA VAL A 103 4.05 8.54 -5.82
C VAL A 103 3.17 8.73 -7.05
N THR A 104 2.07 9.47 -6.92
CA THR A 104 1.07 9.60 -7.99
C THR A 104 1.17 10.90 -8.79
N GLY A 105 1.81 11.92 -8.26
CA GLY A 105 1.83 13.25 -8.83
C GLY A 105 0.61 14.10 -8.46
N LEU A 106 -0.35 13.55 -7.73
CA LEU A 106 -1.62 14.23 -7.39
C LEU A 106 -1.84 14.23 -5.89
N THR A 107 -2.56 15.23 -5.39
CA THR A 107 -3.03 15.18 -4.02
C THR A 107 -4.17 14.16 -3.90
N PRO A 108 -4.40 13.59 -2.71
CA PRO A 108 -5.53 12.66 -2.52
C PRO A 108 -6.87 13.27 -2.88
N SER A 109 -7.11 14.52 -2.50
CA SER A 109 -8.36 15.22 -2.80
C SER A 109 -8.57 15.40 -4.29
N PHE A 110 -7.54 15.81 -5.01
CA PHE A 110 -7.61 15.98 -6.46
C PHE A 110 -7.85 14.63 -7.15
N TYR A 111 -7.16 13.59 -6.70
CA TYR A 111 -7.35 12.24 -7.24
C TYR A 111 -8.81 11.79 -7.08
N LYS A 112 -9.38 11.99 -5.91
CA LYS A 112 -10.77 11.64 -5.63
C LYS A 112 -11.74 12.38 -6.56
N GLN A 113 -11.54 13.70 -6.73
CA GLN A 113 -12.37 14.50 -7.61
C GLN A 113 -12.27 14.05 -9.07
N LEU A 114 -11.06 13.76 -9.52
CA LEU A 114 -10.80 13.33 -10.90
C LEU A 114 -11.51 12.00 -11.20
N LYS A 115 -11.44 11.04 -10.28
CA LYS A 115 -12.11 9.75 -10.45
C LYS A 115 -13.61 9.86 -10.38
N LYS A 116 -14.14 10.70 -9.51
CA LYS A 116 -15.58 10.97 -9.41
C LYS A 116 -16.10 11.58 -10.71
N LYS A 117 -15.39 12.54 -11.26
CA LYS A 117 -15.76 13.20 -12.52
C LYS A 117 -15.76 12.21 -13.68
N ARG A 118 -14.79 11.33 -13.75
CA ARG A 118 -14.75 10.28 -14.78
C ARG A 118 -15.93 9.32 -14.68
N ARG A 119 -16.34 8.94 -13.47
CA ARG A 119 -17.51 8.07 -13.27
C ARG A 119 -18.78 8.74 -13.76
N GLU A 120 -18.97 10.01 -13.45
CA GLU A 120 -20.12 10.79 -13.90
C GLU A 120 -20.16 10.89 -15.43
N SER A 121 -19.02 11.18 -16.04
CA SER A 121 -18.91 11.26 -17.51
C SER A 121 -19.22 9.92 -18.16
N SER A 122 -18.74 8.82 -17.60
CA SER A 122 -19.03 7.48 -18.11
C SER A 122 -20.51 7.14 -18.04
N ARG A 123 -21.18 7.54 -16.96
CA ARG A 123 -22.62 7.33 -16.81
C ARG A 123 -23.39 8.11 -17.88
N MET A 124 -23.00 9.34 -18.14
CA MET A 124 -23.65 10.18 -19.15
C MET A 124 -23.53 9.58 -20.54
N VAL A 125 -22.40 9.00 -20.87
CA VAL A 125 -22.18 8.33 -22.16
C VAL A 125 -23.15 7.16 -22.35
N TRP A 126 -23.45 6.41 -21.30
CA TRP A 126 -24.35 5.27 -21.40
C TRP A 126 -25.84 5.65 -21.45
N ILE A 127 -26.20 6.85 -21.06
CA ILE A 127 -27.58 7.33 -21.05
C ILE A 127 -27.98 7.81 -22.44
N VAL A 128 -27.04 8.24 -23.23
CA VAL A 128 -27.25 8.68 -24.60
C VAL A 128 -27.27 7.51 -25.57
#